data_b5bdb32325c9764e7376ade83a51f2c0
#
_entry.id   b5bdb32325c9764e7376ade83a51f2c0
#
_cell.length_a   1.000
_cell.length_b   1.000
_cell.length_c   1.000
_cell.angle_alpha   90.00
_cell.angle_beta   90.00
_cell.angle_gamma   90.00
#
_symmetry.space_group_name_H-M   'P 1'
#
loop_
_entity.id
_entity.type
_entity.pdbx_description
1 polymer ?
#
loop_
_entity_poly.entity_id
_entity_poly.type
_entity_poly.pdbx_seq_one_letter_code
_entity_poly.pdbx_strand_id
1 'polypeptide(L)'
;FQTSIRAEVLEGHVQTSDNVSIAYDVYKASHDEVVILAHGWFMTKNSNAFSQMAEDFSKYYDVIVLDFRGHGKSSGKYTFGSKEVEDIKPIINYAKRNYKKVYLIGFSLGSLISVDYCSKNNNVDKLILVSAPTDFDKIENNVLSPNAFVPTLRKFEYKRWTSIRFSLSALKRNKIKPINEIKNIKIPTLFIAGENDPIIYKWHNSMLYDASISENKQAILIKKGKHAEDLYLEAPQTFIDTCVSWLNKS
;
A
#
# COMPACT_ATOMS: atom_id res chain seq x y z
N PHE A 1 33.52 2.84 10.25
CA PHE A 1 32.74 1.70 9.74
C PHE A 1 31.43 1.65 10.51
N GLN A 2 30.37 2.28 9.99
CA GLN A 2 29.03 2.06 10.48
C GLN A 2 28.56 0.71 9.92
N THR A 3 28.58 -0.33 10.75
CA THR A 3 27.88 -1.58 10.43
C THR A 3 26.40 -1.24 10.30
N SER A 4 25.87 -1.25 9.09
CA SER A 4 24.42 -1.18 8.86
C SER A 4 23.82 -2.41 9.54
N ILE A 5 23.15 -2.20 10.67
CA ILE A 5 22.40 -3.27 11.32
C ILE A 5 21.27 -3.64 10.37
N ARG A 6 21.35 -4.83 9.77
CA ARG A 6 20.28 -5.36 8.95
C ARG A 6 19.09 -5.68 9.85
N ALA A 7 17.89 -5.31 9.44
CA ALA A 7 16.69 -5.63 10.21
C ALA A 7 16.51 -7.14 10.36
N GLU A 8 16.09 -7.58 11.55
CA GLU A 8 15.60 -8.94 11.75
C GLU A 8 14.22 -9.07 11.15
N VAL A 9 13.98 -10.11 10.35
CA VAL A 9 12.67 -10.35 9.73
C VAL A 9 11.92 -11.43 10.51
N LEU A 10 10.79 -11.03 11.11
CA LEU A 10 9.92 -11.91 11.89
C LEU A 10 8.63 -12.17 11.09
N GLU A 11 8.38 -13.43 10.75
CA GLU A 11 7.14 -13.85 10.09
C GLU A 11 6.02 -14.04 11.10
N GLY A 12 4.79 -13.61 10.75
CA GLY A 12 3.61 -13.78 11.58
C GLY A 12 2.35 -14.01 10.77
N HIS A 13 1.29 -14.43 11.45
CA HIS A 13 -0.05 -14.56 10.91
C HIS A 13 -1.06 -13.97 11.88
N VAL A 14 -2.09 -13.30 11.36
CA VAL A 14 -3.25 -12.83 12.12
C VAL A 14 -4.53 -13.30 11.45
N GLN A 15 -5.58 -13.51 12.26
CA GLN A 15 -6.90 -13.85 11.75
C GLN A 15 -7.75 -12.60 11.56
N THR A 16 -8.46 -12.54 10.45
CA THR A 16 -9.49 -11.52 10.20
C THR A 16 -10.80 -11.91 10.87
N SER A 17 -11.74 -10.95 10.96
CA SER A 17 -13.09 -11.18 11.48
C SER A 17 -13.89 -12.21 10.67
N ASP A 18 -13.56 -12.39 9.39
CA ASP A 18 -14.19 -13.36 8.48
C ASP A 18 -13.33 -14.64 8.28
N ASN A 19 -12.49 -14.96 9.25
CA ASN A 19 -11.68 -16.20 9.34
C ASN A 19 -10.67 -16.40 8.19
N VAL A 20 -10.08 -15.32 7.70
CA VAL A 20 -8.97 -15.38 6.75
C VAL A 20 -7.65 -15.21 7.52
N SER A 21 -6.69 -16.10 7.26
CA SER A 21 -5.33 -15.98 7.82
C SER A 21 -4.49 -15.05 6.95
N ILE A 22 -4.03 -13.94 7.53
CA ILE A 22 -3.20 -12.94 6.87
C ILE A 22 -1.75 -13.08 7.33
N ALA A 23 -0.87 -13.38 6.38
CA ALA A 23 0.56 -13.46 6.60
C ALA A 23 1.19 -12.06 6.55
N TYR A 24 2.14 -11.81 7.43
CA TYR A 24 2.92 -10.57 7.43
C TYR A 24 4.35 -10.82 7.88
N ASP A 25 5.25 -9.91 7.51
CA ASP A 25 6.61 -9.85 8.02
C ASP A 25 6.82 -8.53 8.75
N VAL A 26 7.55 -8.59 9.87
CA VAL A 26 8.03 -7.42 10.59
C VAL A 26 9.55 -7.33 10.37
N TYR A 27 9.99 -6.28 9.73
CA TYR A 27 11.40 -5.89 9.63
C TYR A 27 11.74 -5.08 10.87
N LYS A 28 12.34 -5.76 11.85
CA LYS A 28 12.61 -5.21 13.17
C LYS A 28 14.01 -4.62 13.24
N ALA A 29 14.10 -3.32 13.48
CA ALA A 29 15.35 -2.58 13.61
C ALA A 29 15.38 -1.72 14.88
N SER A 30 14.54 -2.05 15.87
CA SER A 30 14.42 -1.41 17.20
C SER A 30 13.97 0.04 17.16
N HIS A 31 13.09 0.39 16.23
CA HIS A 31 12.43 1.70 16.22
C HIS A 31 11.11 1.68 17.02
N ASP A 32 10.74 2.84 17.57
CA ASP A 32 9.48 3.04 18.29
C ASP A 32 8.29 3.35 17.34
N GLU A 33 8.58 3.62 16.08
CA GLU A 33 7.63 3.98 15.04
C GLU A 33 7.65 2.91 13.95
N VAL A 34 6.52 2.66 13.32
CA VAL A 34 6.37 1.62 12.29
C VAL A 34 5.69 2.13 11.03
N VAL A 35 6.18 1.68 9.89
CA VAL A 35 5.56 1.85 8.57
C VAL A 35 4.90 0.55 8.15
N ILE A 36 3.62 0.60 7.79
CA ILE A 36 2.90 -0.53 7.20
C ILE A 36 2.85 -0.33 5.68
N LEU A 37 3.33 -1.30 4.91
CA LEU A 37 3.28 -1.29 3.45
C LEU A 37 2.13 -2.17 2.96
N ALA A 38 1.12 -1.54 2.34
CA ALA A 38 -0.07 -2.19 1.78
C ALA A 38 0.06 -2.27 0.25
N HIS A 39 0.40 -3.46 -0.26
CA HIS A 39 0.67 -3.68 -1.68
C HIS A 39 -0.56 -3.58 -2.58
N GLY A 40 -0.33 -3.40 -3.87
CA GLY A 40 -1.36 -3.44 -4.90
C GLY A 40 -1.68 -4.84 -5.40
N TRP A 41 -2.54 -4.90 -6.43
CA TRP A 41 -2.87 -6.13 -7.14
C TRP A 41 -1.62 -6.81 -7.71
N PHE A 42 -1.54 -8.12 -7.63
CA PHE A 42 -0.45 -8.94 -8.14
C PHE A 42 0.89 -8.83 -7.40
N MET A 43 0.94 -8.17 -6.26
CA MET A 43 2.14 -8.06 -5.43
C MET A 43 2.01 -8.92 -4.17
N THR A 44 3.13 -9.20 -3.53
CA THR A 44 3.20 -9.90 -2.23
C THR A 44 4.27 -9.26 -1.35
N LYS A 45 4.23 -9.56 -0.05
CA LYS A 45 5.28 -9.13 0.89
C LYS A 45 6.69 -9.59 0.47
N ASN A 46 6.79 -10.69 -0.28
CA ASN A 46 8.05 -11.27 -0.77
C ASN A 46 8.40 -10.86 -2.21
N SER A 47 7.61 -9.99 -2.86
CA SER A 47 8.02 -9.46 -4.16
C SER A 47 9.26 -8.58 -4.01
N ASN A 48 10.16 -8.60 -5.02
CA ASN A 48 11.43 -7.87 -4.97
C ASN A 48 11.24 -6.40 -4.59
N ALA A 49 10.22 -5.73 -5.14
CA ALA A 49 9.93 -4.34 -4.84
C ALA A 49 9.63 -4.12 -3.35
N PHE A 50 8.74 -4.94 -2.76
CA PHE A 50 8.30 -4.75 -1.38
C PHE A 50 9.32 -5.22 -0.36
N SER A 51 10.05 -6.31 -0.61
CA SER A 51 11.11 -6.75 0.28
C SER A 51 12.29 -5.77 0.32
N GLN A 52 12.71 -5.23 -0.83
CA GLN A 52 13.77 -4.22 -0.89
C GLN A 52 13.32 -2.90 -0.26
N MET A 53 12.08 -2.47 -0.54
CA MET A 53 11.51 -1.25 0.04
C MET A 53 11.42 -1.34 1.57
N ALA A 54 11.02 -2.51 2.09
CA ALA A 54 10.97 -2.75 3.53
C ALA A 54 12.38 -2.69 4.17
N GLU A 55 13.38 -3.29 3.54
CA GLU A 55 14.79 -3.19 3.96
C GLU A 55 15.26 -1.71 3.98
N ASP A 56 14.92 -0.92 2.97
CA ASP A 56 15.33 0.48 2.91
C ASP A 56 14.61 1.35 3.96
N PHE A 57 13.30 1.15 4.15
CA PHE A 57 12.57 1.83 5.23
C PHE A 57 13.04 1.41 6.62
N SER A 58 13.53 0.18 6.79
CA SER A 58 13.98 -0.33 8.09
C SER A 58 15.18 0.43 8.67
N LYS A 59 15.86 1.24 7.87
CA LYS A 59 16.89 2.17 8.32
C LYS A 59 16.32 3.32 9.18
N TYR A 60 15.01 3.60 9.08
CA TYR A 60 14.33 4.73 9.69
C TYR A 60 13.18 4.34 10.61
N TYR A 61 12.51 3.23 10.36
CA TYR A 61 11.33 2.73 11.07
C TYR A 61 11.38 1.21 11.15
N ASP A 62 10.68 0.60 12.09
CA ASP A 62 10.30 -0.79 11.89
C ASP A 62 9.29 -0.86 10.73
N VAL A 63 9.23 -1.97 10.01
CA VAL A 63 8.35 -2.08 8.82
C VAL A 63 7.51 -3.35 8.92
N ILE A 64 6.22 -3.22 8.65
CA ILE A 64 5.31 -4.36 8.49
C ILE A 64 4.88 -4.42 7.02
N VAL A 65 5.08 -5.57 6.41
CA VAL A 65 4.58 -5.86 5.07
C VAL A 65 3.63 -7.05 5.16
N LEU A 66 2.41 -6.92 4.67
CA LEU A 66 1.43 -8.00 4.68
C LEU A 66 1.22 -8.58 3.28
N ASP A 67 0.71 -9.81 3.21
CA ASP A 67 0.05 -10.35 2.03
C ASP A 67 -1.46 -10.15 2.20
N PHE A 68 -2.11 -9.42 1.32
CA PHE A 68 -3.57 -9.39 1.31
C PHE A 68 -4.16 -10.77 1.01
N ARG A 69 -5.41 -11.02 1.42
CA ARG A 69 -6.11 -12.28 1.11
C ARG A 69 -5.92 -12.69 -0.35
N GLY A 70 -5.71 -13.96 -0.58
CA GLY A 70 -5.51 -14.49 -1.92
C GLY A 70 -4.14 -14.19 -2.54
N HIS A 71 -3.21 -13.62 -1.80
CA HIS A 71 -1.82 -13.41 -2.22
C HIS A 71 -0.84 -14.12 -1.29
N GLY A 72 0.30 -14.53 -1.84
CA GLY A 72 1.42 -15.06 -1.09
C GLY A 72 1.06 -16.17 -0.10
N LYS A 73 1.43 -15.98 1.15
CA LYS A 73 1.18 -16.92 2.26
C LYS A 73 -0.17 -16.69 2.97
N SER A 74 -0.95 -15.67 2.62
CA SER A 74 -2.28 -15.44 3.15
C SER A 74 -3.31 -16.39 2.55
N SER A 75 -4.34 -16.78 3.32
CA SER A 75 -5.44 -17.58 2.83
C SER A 75 -6.51 -16.76 2.09
N GLY A 76 -7.63 -17.38 1.75
CA GLY A 76 -8.76 -16.71 1.09
C GLY A 76 -8.55 -16.42 -0.39
N LYS A 77 -9.40 -15.54 -0.93
CA LYS A 77 -9.38 -15.08 -2.32
C LYS A 77 -9.43 -13.57 -2.36
N TYR A 78 -8.63 -12.97 -3.22
CA TYR A 78 -8.62 -11.52 -3.43
C TYR A 78 -9.94 -11.03 -4.02
N THR A 79 -10.46 -9.94 -3.50
CA THR A 79 -11.79 -9.41 -3.83
C THR A 79 -11.76 -7.99 -4.41
N PHE A 80 -10.60 -7.55 -4.86
CA PHE A 80 -10.39 -6.25 -5.54
C PHE A 80 -10.87 -5.04 -4.73
N GLY A 81 -10.61 -5.04 -3.42
CA GLY A 81 -10.96 -3.94 -2.51
C GLY A 81 -12.33 -4.08 -1.83
N SER A 82 -13.08 -5.19 -2.07
CA SER A 82 -14.40 -5.36 -1.43
C SER A 82 -14.32 -5.84 0.02
N LYS A 83 -13.28 -6.60 0.39
CA LYS A 83 -13.11 -7.21 1.73
C LYS A 83 -11.72 -7.01 2.35
N GLU A 84 -10.76 -6.53 1.59
CA GLU A 84 -9.37 -6.42 2.02
C GLU A 84 -9.16 -5.42 3.17
N VAL A 85 -10.15 -4.55 3.43
CA VAL A 85 -10.18 -3.72 4.64
C VAL A 85 -10.15 -4.56 5.92
N GLU A 86 -10.72 -5.77 5.89
CA GLU A 86 -10.69 -6.69 7.01
C GLU A 86 -9.28 -7.29 7.24
N ASP A 87 -8.44 -7.33 6.20
CA ASP A 87 -7.08 -7.85 6.29
C ASP A 87 -6.14 -6.87 6.98
N ILE A 88 -6.30 -5.57 6.69
CA ILE A 88 -5.43 -4.53 7.24
C ILE A 88 -5.76 -4.19 8.70
N LYS A 89 -7.02 -4.36 9.12
CA LYS A 89 -7.46 -4.08 10.50
C LYS A 89 -6.61 -4.77 11.58
N PRO A 90 -6.44 -6.11 11.56
CA PRO A 90 -5.66 -6.79 12.59
C PRO A 90 -4.17 -6.41 12.54
N ILE A 91 -3.64 -6.08 11.36
CA ILE A 91 -2.26 -5.59 11.20
C ILE A 91 -2.09 -4.22 11.88
N ILE A 92 -2.99 -3.27 11.63
CA ILE A 92 -2.94 -1.96 12.28
C ILE A 92 -3.14 -2.10 13.79
N ASN A 93 -4.05 -2.97 14.24
CA ASN A 93 -4.25 -3.24 15.66
C ASN A 93 -2.99 -3.82 16.32
N TYR A 94 -2.27 -4.72 15.64
CA TYR A 94 -0.98 -5.22 16.10
C TYR A 94 0.04 -4.08 16.20
N ALA A 95 0.15 -3.25 15.18
CA ALA A 95 1.07 -2.11 15.14
C ALA A 95 0.78 -1.12 16.28
N LYS A 96 -0.48 -0.76 16.49
CA LYS A 96 -0.90 0.17 17.56
C LYS A 96 -0.59 -0.33 18.98
N ARG A 97 -0.54 -1.64 19.19
CA ARG A 97 -0.16 -2.21 20.50
C ARG A 97 1.33 -2.24 20.76
N ASN A 98 2.14 -2.20 19.70
CA ASN A 98 3.59 -2.42 19.79
C ASN A 98 4.43 -1.18 19.48
N TYR A 99 3.85 -0.13 18.91
CA TYR A 99 4.58 1.06 18.45
C TYR A 99 3.91 2.35 18.89
N LYS A 100 4.72 3.40 19.09
CA LYS A 100 4.24 4.72 19.50
C LYS A 100 3.52 5.45 18.37
N LYS A 101 4.01 5.28 17.14
CA LYS A 101 3.39 5.85 15.93
C LYS A 101 3.28 4.80 14.83
N VAL A 102 2.19 4.86 14.10
CA VAL A 102 1.87 3.93 13.02
C VAL A 102 1.57 4.72 11.76
N TYR A 103 2.37 4.49 10.74
CA TYR A 103 2.23 5.08 9.41
C TYR A 103 1.76 4.03 8.41
N LEU A 104 0.87 4.44 7.51
CA LEU A 104 0.33 3.55 6.48
C LEU A 104 0.68 4.07 5.10
N ILE A 105 1.29 3.22 4.28
CA ILE A 105 1.59 3.51 2.87
C ILE A 105 0.86 2.50 2.00
N GLY A 106 -0.12 2.98 1.23
CA GLY A 106 -0.87 2.16 0.28
C GLY A 106 -0.38 2.38 -1.15
N PHE A 107 -0.35 1.30 -1.95
CA PHE A 107 0.07 1.29 -3.34
C PHE A 107 -1.06 0.81 -4.24
N SER A 108 -1.49 1.61 -5.23
CA SER A 108 -2.53 1.23 -6.18
C SER A 108 -3.82 0.75 -5.47
N LEU A 109 -4.25 -0.49 -5.64
CA LEU A 109 -5.39 -1.05 -4.90
C LEU A 109 -5.16 -1.08 -3.38
N GLY A 110 -3.90 -1.17 -2.91
CA GLY A 110 -3.57 -0.98 -1.51
C GLY A 110 -3.90 0.43 -0.99
N SER A 111 -3.80 1.44 -1.84
CA SER A 111 -4.26 2.80 -1.52
C SER A 111 -5.78 2.88 -1.35
N LEU A 112 -6.55 2.21 -2.22
CA LEU A 112 -8.01 2.13 -2.10
C LEU A 112 -8.41 1.51 -0.75
N ILE A 113 -7.76 0.41 -0.38
CA ILE A 113 -7.99 -0.30 0.89
C ILE A 113 -7.60 0.61 2.08
N SER A 114 -6.49 1.34 1.95
CA SER A 114 -6.02 2.29 2.98
C SER A 114 -7.02 3.43 3.18
N VAL A 115 -7.60 3.96 2.10
CA VAL A 115 -8.67 4.98 2.16
C VAL A 115 -9.92 4.40 2.82
N ASP A 116 -10.33 3.18 2.45
CA ASP A 116 -11.51 2.52 3.07
C ASP A 116 -11.32 2.37 4.59
N TYR A 117 -10.13 1.93 5.03
CA TYR A 117 -9.84 1.81 6.44
C TYR A 117 -9.81 3.17 7.16
N CYS A 118 -9.02 4.12 6.65
CA CYS A 118 -8.79 5.40 7.31
C CYS A 118 -10.03 6.29 7.34
N SER A 119 -10.93 6.21 6.35
CA SER A 119 -12.16 6.98 6.34
C SER A 119 -13.10 6.65 7.50
N LYS A 120 -12.97 5.45 8.07
CA LYS A 120 -13.82 4.95 9.17
C LYS A 120 -13.13 4.99 10.53
N ASN A 121 -11.80 4.99 10.57
CA ASN A 121 -11.04 4.76 11.81
C ASN A 121 -10.16 5.93 12.25
N ASN A 122 -9.60 6.73 11.35
CA ASN A 122 -8.70 7.88 11.67
C ASN A 122 -7.67 7.63 12.79
N ASN A 123 -7.13 6.40 12.89
CA ASN A 123 -6.30 5.95 14.01
C ASN A 123 -4.87 5.56 13.64
N VAL A 124 -4.44 5.83 12.42
CA VAL A 124 -3.02 5.87 12.03
C VAL A 124 -2.51 7.30 12.12
N ASP A 125 -1.21 7.49 12.31
CA ASP A 125 -0.67 8.82 12.56
C ASP A 125 -0.47 9.61 11.27
N LYS A 126 -0.08 8.94 10.16
CA LYS A 126 0.03 9.52 8.82
C LYS A 126 -0.27 8.50 7.74
N LEU A 127 -0.75 8.99 6.61
CA LEU A 127 -1.12 8.21 5.44
C LEU A 127 -0.35 8.67 4.21
N ILE A 128 0.19 7.72 3.44
CA ILE A 128 0.75 7.97 2.11
C ILE A 128 -0.01 7.12 1.10
N LEU A 129 -0.52 7.76 0.06
CA LEU A 129 -1.26 7.12 -1.02
C LEU A 129 -0.44 7.22 -2.31
N VAL A 130 -0.01 6.08 -2.84
CA VAL A 130 0.82 5.98 -4.03
C VAL A 130 0.00 5.41 -5.17
N SER A 131 -0.13 6.16 -6.27
CA SER A 131 -0.96 5.79 -7.44
C SER A 131 -2.37 5.35 -7.03
N ALA A 132 -3.05 6.16 -6.22
CA ALA A 132 -4.38 5.84 -5.70
C ALA A 132 -5.48 6.11 -6.74
N PRO A 133 -6.41 5.17 -6.98
CA PRO A 133 -7.55 5.41 -7.85
C PRO A 133 -8.63 6.25 -7.12
N THR A 134 -9.35 7.09 -7.86
CA THR A 134 -10.55 7.79 -7.35
C THR A 134 -11.75 6.86 -7.21
N ASP A 135 -11.81 5.86 -8.09
CA ASP A 135 -12.88 4.87 -8.20
C ASP A 135 -12.30 3.65 -8.93
N PHE A 136 -12.58 2.44 -8.45
CA PHE A 136 -12.10 1.22 -9.10
C PHE A 136 -12.58 1.11 -10.55
N ASP A 137 -13.83 1.52 -10.82
CA ASP A 137 -14.44 1.41 -12.15
C ASP A 137 -13.93 2.49 -13.13
N LYS A 138 -13.19 3.48 -12.63
CA LYS A 138 -12.59 4.57 -13.44
C LYS A 138 -11.11 4.38 -13.73
N ILE A 139 -10.54 3.25 -13.33
CA ILE A 139 -9.16 2.91 -13.68
C ILE A 139 -9.08 2.72 -15.19
N GLU A 140 -8.27 3.51 -15.88
CA GLU A 140 -8.19 3.56 -17.34
C GLU A 140 -7.79 2.22 -17.95
N ASN A 141 -6.80 1.59 -17.33
CA ASN A 141 -6.37 0.26 -17.71
C ASN A 141 -6.59 -0.70 -16.53
N ASN A 142 -7.80 -1.22 -16.43
CA ASN A 142 -8.14 -2.19 -15.39
C ASN A 142 -7.34 -3.50 -15.54
N VAL A 143 -7.41 -4.35 -14.52
CA VAL A 143 -6.62 -5.60 -14.42
C VAL A 143 -6.75 -6.57 -15.60
N LEU A 144 -7.77 -6.43 -16.42
CA LEU A 144 -8.03 -7.24 -17.63
C LEU A 144 -7.55 -6.55 -18.91
N SER A 145 -7.15 -5.27 -18.84
CA SER A 145 -6.63 -4.53 -19.99
C SER A 145 -5.23 -5.02 -20.37
N PRO A 146 -4.93 -5.20 -21.67
CA PRO A 146 -3.56 -5.50 -22.12
C PRO A 146 -2.52 -4.49 -21.63
N ASN A 147 -2.89 -3.22 -21.53
CA ASN A 147 -2.00 -2.16 -21.07
C ASN A 147 -1.64 -2.25 -19.57
N ALA A 148 -2.50 -2.85 -18.75
CA ALA A 148 -2.20 -3.16 -17.36
C ALA A 148 -1.54 -4.54 -17.22
N PHE A 149 -2.05 -5.52 -17.97
CA PHE A 149 -1.61 -6.91 -17.86
C PHE A 149 -0.16 -7.12 -18.33
N VAL A 150 0.22 -6.53 -19.48
CA VAL A 150 1.59 -6.68 -20.02
C VAL A 150 2.67 -6.11 -19.08
N PRO A 151 2.57 -4.87 -18.55
CA PRO A 151 3.51 -4.39 -17.54
C PRO A 151 3.54 -5.25 -16.27
N THR A 152 2.38 -5.74 -15.84
CA THR A 152 2.27 -6.63 -14.69
C THR A 152 2.97 -7.97 -14.94
N LEU A 153 2.83 -8.54 -16.14
CA LEU A 153 3.55 -9.76 -16.55
C LEU A 153 5.06 -9.56 -16.60
N ARG A 154 5.55 -8.40 -17.00
CA ARG A 154 7.00 -8.11 -17.02
C ARG A 154 7.62 -8.08 -15.62
N LYS A 155 6.83 -7.83 -14.57
CA LYS A 155 7.23 -7.94 -13.16
C LYS A 155 7.08 -9.36 -12.64
N PHE A 156 7.04 -10.34 -13.52
CA PHE A 156 6.70 -11.72 -13.24
C PHE A 156 7.78 -12.40 -12.41
N GLU A 157 7.45 -12.67 -11.18
CA GLU A 157 8.20 -13.53 -10.29
C GLU A 157 7.43 -14.86 -10.17
N TYR A 158 7.99 -15.94 -10.72
CA TYR A 158 7.31 -17.25 -10.86
C TYR A 158 6.63 -17.73 -9.57
N LYS A 159 7.33 -17.65 -8.43
CA LYS A 159 6.81 -18.08 -7.13
C LYS A 159 5.59 -17.25 -6.67
N ARG A 160 5.53 -15.98 -7.06
CA ARG A 160 4.43 -15.06 -6.74
C ARG A 160 3.16 -15.43 -7.49
N TRP A 161 3.28 -15.76 -8.75
CA TRP A 161 2.15 -16.09 -9.62
C TRP A 161 1.36 -17.31 -9.16
N THR A 162 2.07 -18.36 -8.74
CA THR A 162 1.46 -19.60 -8.26
C THR A 162 0.71 -19.41 -6.94
N SER A 163 0.94 -18.29 -6.23
CA SER A 163 0.32 -18.01 -4.94
C SER A 163 -0.93 -17.12 -5.02
N ILE A 164 -1.26 -16.57 -6.23
CA ILE A 164 -2.38 -15.63 -6.35
C ILE A 164 -3.69 -16.38 -6.60
N ARG A 165 -4.66 -16.15 -5.74
CA ARG A 165 -6.03 -16.66 -5.81
C ARG A 165 -6.99 -15.49 -5.74
N PHE A 166 -7.88 -15.36 -6.71
CA PHE A 166 -8.85 -14.26 -6.75
C PHE A 166 -10.26 -14.75 -7.07
N SER A 167 -11.25 -13.93 -6.75
CA SER A 167 -12.65 -14.18 -7.03
C SER A 167 -13.11 -13.31 -8.19
N LEU A 168 -13.38 -13.91 -9.35
CA LEU A 168 -13.91 -13.16 -10.51
C LEU A 168 -15.27 -12.51 -10.20
N SER A 169 -16.11 -13.18 -9.40
CA SER A 169 -17.40 -12.61 -8.99
C SER A 169 -17.24 -11.31 -8.17
N ALA A 170 -16.11 -11.14 -7.51
CA ALA A 170 -15.82 -9.94 -6.72
C ALA A 170 -15.56 -8.69 -7.57
N LEU A 171 -15.22 -8.84 -8.86
CA LEU A 171 -15.12 -7.69 -9.77
C LEU A 171 -16.43 -6.92 -9.88
N LYS A 172 -17.57 -7.64 -9.82
CA LYS A 172 -18.92 -7.06 -9.87
C LYS A 172 -19.46 -6.58 -8.52
N ARG A 173 -18.72 -6.79 -7.40
CA ARG A 173 -19.15 -6.34 -6.07
C ARG A 173 -18.98 -4.84 -5.93
N ASN A 174 -19.88 -4.22 -5.19
CA ASN A 174 -19.73 -2.83 -4.81
C ASN A 174 -18.43 -2.64 -4.00
N LYS A 175 -17.68 -1.61 -4.37
CA LYS A 175 -16.47 -1.16 -3.71
C LYS A 175 -16.69 0.26 -3.21
N ILE A 176 -15.93 0.66 -2.22
CA ILE A 176 -15.91 2.07 -1.86
C ILE A 176 -15.34 2.88 -3.04
N LYS A 177 -15.74 4.13 -3.11
CA LYS A 177 -15.16 5.09 -4.05
C LYS A 177 -14.23 6.01 -3.27
N PRO A 178 -12.91 5.84 -3.40
CA PRO A 178 -11.95 6.66 -2.66
C PRO A 178 -12.23 8.15 -2.73
N ILE A 179 -12.72 8.64 -3.86
CA ILE A 179 -13.08 10.07 -4.03
C ILE A 179 -14.19 10.54 -3.08
N ASN A 180 -15.07 9.65 -2.65
CA ASN A 180 -16.12 9.97 -1.70
C ASN A 180 -15.63 9.83 -0.25
N GLU A 181 -14.80 8.83 -0.01
CA GLU A 181 -14.31 8.47 1.32
C GLU A 181 -13.18 9.36 1.81
N ILE A 182 -12.34 9.88 0.92
CA ILE A 182 -11.22 10.77 1.26
C ILE A 182 -11.68 12.02 2.04
N LYS A 183 -12.93 12.42 1.86
CA LYS A 183 -13.57 13.53 2.57
C LYS A 183 -13.80 13.28 4.06
N ASN A 184 -13.64 12.04 4.51
CA ASN A 184 -13.78 11.63 5.90
C ASN A 184 -12.43 11.48 6.60
N ILE A 185 -11.31 11.60 5.87
CA ILE A 185 -9.95 11.40 6.38
C ILE A 185 -9.38 12.75 6.82
N LYS A 186 -9.13 12.87 8.13
CA LYS A 186 -8.47 14.04 8.74
C LYS A 186 -6.97 13.83 8.97
N ILE A 187 -6.51 12.60 8.85
CA ILE A 187 -5.11 12.21 9.03
C ILE A 187 -4.22 12.97 8.04
N PRO A 188 -3.02 13.44 8.46
CA PRO A 188 -2.03 13.98 7.54
C PRO A 188 -1.78 13.03 6.38
N THR A 189 -1.98 13.51 5.14
CA THR A 189 -1.97 12.64 3.95
C THR A 189 -1.07 13.17 2.84
N LEU A 190 -0.15 12.32 2.38
CA LEU A 190 0.67 12.55 1.20
C LEU A 190 0.11 11.75 0.01
N PHE A 191 -0.06 12.43 -1.11
CA PHE A 191 -0.51 11.85 -2.37
C PHE A 191 0.66 11.81 -3.35
N ILE A 192 1.08 10.62 -3.81
CA ILE A 192 2.17 10.44 -4.76
C ILE A 192 1.63 9.78 -6.03
N ALA A 193 1.98 10.33 -7.19
CA ALA A 193 1.65 9.74 -8.49
C ALA A 193 2.82 9.85 -9.47
N GLY A 194 2.91 8.91 -10.40
CA GLY A 194 3.79 9.01 -11.56
C GLY A 194 3.13 9.79 -12.69
N GLU A 195 3.90 10.67 -13.33
CA GLU A 195 3.40 11.46 -14.49
C GLU A 195 3.00 10.58 -15.67
N ASN A 196 3.72 9.47 -15.86
CA ASN A 196 3.55 8.52 -16.95
C ASN A 196 2.99 7.17 -16.46
N ASP A 197 2.19 7.19 -15.38
CA ASP A 197 1.51 5.99 -14.88
C ASP A 197 0.54 5.47 -15.97
N PRO A 198 0.75 4.23 -16.49
CA PRO A 198 -0.07 3.71 -17.57
C PRO A 198 -1.37 3.07 -17.08
N ILE A 199 -1.57 2.94 -15.78
CA ILE A 199 -2.70 2.22 -15.17
C ILE A 199 -3.65 3.19 -14.48
N ILE A 200 -3.13 4.03 -13.59
CA ILE A 200 -3.89 5.05 -12.85
C ILE A 200 -3.31 6.41 -13.21
N TYR A 201 -4.00 7.13 -14.08
CA TYR A 201 -3.51 8.39 -14.60
C TYR A 201 -3.42 9.46 -13.51
N LYS A 202 -2.50 10.39 -13.69
CA LYS A 202 -2.16 11.42 -12.69
C LYS A 202 -3.35 12.29 -12.22
N TRP A 203 -4.41 12.40 -13.01
CA TRP A 203 -5.60 13.18 -12.63
C TRP A 203 -6.33 12.61 -11.41
N HIS A 204 -6.26 11.28 -11.17
CA HIS A 204 -6.78 10.65 -9.97
C HIS A 204 -6.14 11.27 -8.71
N ASN A 205 -4.83 11.45 -8.73
CA ASN A 205 -4.09 12.04 -7.61
C ASN A 205 -4.54 13.47 -7.31
N SER A 206 -4.68 14.30 -8.34
CA SER A 206 -5.15 15.69 -8.20
C SER A 206 -6.57 15.75 -7.64
N MET A 207 -7.47 14.93 -8.15
CA MET A 207 -8.86 14.89 -7.67
C MET A 207 -8.95 14.43 -6.20
N LEU A 208 -8.18 13.43 -5.79
CA LEU A 208 -8.15 12.98 -4.40
C LEU A 208 -7.58 14.05 -3.48
N TYR A 209 -6.50 14.72 -3.90
CA TYR A 209 -5.91 15.83 -3.15
C TYR A 209 -6.92 16.97 -2.97
N ASP A 210 -7.60 17.39 -4.04
CA ASP A 210 -8.58 18.48 -3.99
C ASP A 210 -9.78 18.13 -3.09
N ALA A 211 -10.23 16.87 -3.13
CA ALA A 211 -11.35 16.39 -2.33
C ALA A 211 -11.00 16.14 -0.85
N SER A 212 -9.72 15.98 -0.52
CA SER A 212 -9.26 15.72 0.85
C SER A 212 -9.48 16.91 1.75
N ILE A 213 -10.00 16.64 2.96
CA ILE A 213 -10.19 17.64 4.02
C ILE A 213 -9.05 17.70 5.03
N SER A 214 -8.01 16.87 4.86
CA SER A 214 -6.85 16.89 5.75
C SER A 214 -6.20 18.29 5.71
N GLU A 215 -6.02 18.89 6.88
CA GLU A 215 -5.35 20.21 7.02
C GLU A 215 -3.86 20.12 6.67
N ASN A 216 -3.24 18.97 6.91
CA ASN A 216 -1.85 18.69 6.57
C ASN A 216 -1.81 17.70 5.39
N LYS A 217 -1.84 18.21 4.17
CA LYS A 217 -1.79 17.41 2.95
C LYS A 217 -0.79 17.96 1.95
N GLN A 218 -0.20 17.06 1.18
CA GLN A 218 0.71 17.39 0.09
C GLN A 218 0.47 16.45 -1.09
N ALA A 219 0.61 16.96 -2.31
CA ALA A 219 0.63 16.15 -3.53
C ALA A 219 2.01 16.25 -4.19
N ILE A 220 2.53 15.11 -4.64
CA ILE A 220 3.79 15.00 -5.37
C ILE A 220 3.54 14.25 -6.68
N LEU A 221 3.90 14.86 -7.79
CA LEU A 221 3.92 14.24 -9.11
C LEU A 221 5.37 13.94 -9.49
N ILE A 222 5.71 12.65 -9.58
CA ILE A 222 7.05 12.21 -9.98
C ILE A 222 7.15 12.27 -11.49
N LYS A 223 8.01 13.18 -11.98
CA LYS A 223 8.23 13.39 -13.41
C LYS A 223 8.72 12.10 -14.09
N LYS A 224 8.09 11.73 -15.21
CA LYS A 224 8.33 10.48 -15.94
C LYS A 224 8.06 9.21 -15.14
N GLY A 225 7.65 9.31 -13.88
CA GLY A 225 7.39 8.16 -13.00
C GLY A 225 6.27 7.29 -13.53
N LYS A 226 6.38 5.98 -13.28
CA LYS A 226 5.41 4.97 -13.67
C LYS A 226 4.46 4.62 -12.52
N HIS A 227 3.93 3.39 -12.52
CA HIS A 227 2.87 2.97 -11.61
C HIS A 227 3.40 2.46 -10.27
N ALA A 228 2.85 2.98 -9.18
CA ALA A 228 2.94 2.43 -7.82
C ALA A 228 4.39 2.10 -7.40
N GLU A 229 4.70 0.82 -7.16
CA GLU A 229 6.03 0.35 -6.74
C GLU A 229 7.14 0.61 -7.77
N ASP A 230 6.82 0.89 -9.03
CA ASP A 230 7.82 1.30 -10.03
C ASP A 230 8.48 2.62 -9.66
N LEU A 231 7.75 3.52 -8.97
CA LEU A 231 8.32 4.78 -8.48
C LEU A 231 9.49 4.54 -7.52
N TYR A 232 9.37 3.51 -6.68
CA TYR A 232 10.47 3.07 -5.83
C TYR A 232 11.57 2.39 -6.64
N LEU A 233 11.23 1.42 -7.52
CA LEU A 233 12.22 0.66 -8.28
C LEU A 233 13.07 1.53 -9.22
N GLU A 234 12.50 2.60 -9.78
CA GLU A 234 13.20 3.52 -10.68
C GLU A 234 14.16 4.46 -9.95
N ALA A 235 13.85 4.84 -8.71
CA ALA A 235 14.66 5.76 -7.90
C ALA A 235 14.50 5.44 -6.40
N PRO A 236 15.05 4.32 -5.90
CA PRO A 236 14.80 3.84 -4.54
C PRO A 236 15.08 4.89 -3.46
N GLN A 237 16.26 5.48 -3.47
CA GLN A 237 16.64 6.46 -2.44
C GLN A 237 15.76 7.71 -2.48
N THR A 238 15.47 8.23 -3.67
CA THR A 238 14.60 9.42 -3.83
C THR A 238 13.19 9.14 -3.30
N PHE A 239 12.64 7.96 -3.57
CA PHE A 239 11.32 7.57 -3.08
C PHE A 239 11.30 7.46 -1.55
N ILE A 240 12.30 6.78 -0.96
CA ILE A 240 12.43 6.65 0.49
C ILE A 240 12.58 8.03 1.15
N ASP A 241 13.49 8.87 0.64
CA ASP A 241 13.73 10.21 1.19
C ASP A 241 12.47 11.08 1.13
N THR A 242 11.71 10.98 0.05
CA THR A 242 10.41 11.68 -0.11
C THR A 242 9.42 11.26 0.99
N CYS A 243 9.26 9.96 1.20
CA CYS A 243 8.36 9.42 2.22
C CYS A 243 8.86 9.77 3.65
N VAL A 244 10.13 9.54 3.95
CA VAL A 244 10.72 9.80 5.26
C VAL A 244 10.65 11.29 5.61
N SER A 245 10.95 12.17 4.66
CA SER A 245 10.84 13.62 4.88
C SER A 245 9.41 14.05 5.21
N TRP A 246 8.41 13.44 4.58
CA TRP A 246 7.01 13.68 4.90
C TRP A 246 6.63 13.12 6.28
N LEU A 247 7.03 11.89 6.58
CA LEU A 247 6.69 11.24 7.84
C LEU A 247 7.31 11.95 9.05
N ASN A 248 8.47 12.58 8.89
CA ASN A 248 9.16 13.31 9.95
C ASN A 248 8.70 14.76 10.14
N LYS A 249 7.85 15.30 9.26
CA LYS A 249 7.26 16.64 9.50
C LYS A 249 6.39 16.61 10.76
N SER A 250 6.51 17.61 11.59
CA SER A 250 5.63 17.86 12.75
C SER A 250 4.20 18.23 12.31
#